data_6969654db73d691985e8b29df83c7fb6
#
_entry.id   6969654db73d691985e8b29df83c7fb6
#
_cell.length_a   1.000
_cell.length_b   1.000
_cell.length_c   1.000
_cell.angle_alpha   90.00
_cell.angle_beta   90.00
_cell.angle_gamma   90.00
#
_symmetry.space_group_name_H-M   'P 1'
#
loop_
_entity.id
_entity.type
_entity.pdbx_description
1 polymer ?
#
loop_
_entity_poly.entity_id
_entity_poly.type
_entity_poly.pdbx_seq_one_letter_code
_entity_poly.pdbx_strand_id
1 'polypeptide(L)' 'MNLVVDIGNTLVKLAVFDDGRLVAQRCAERLLPSMLDDLLSGRRAAKAVVASTRGATGDAAETVRPFADYLLEFTPQTP' A
#
# COMPACT_ATOMS: atom_id res chain seq x y z
N MET A 1 -2.22 0.83 -12.79
CA MET A 1 -1.47 1.44 -11.67
C MET A 1 -1.15 0.39 -10.64
N ASN A 2 0.00 0.52 -10.02
CA ASN A 2 0.43 -0.36 -8.93
C ASN A 2 0.62 0.47 -7.67
N LEU A 3 0.21 -0.10 -6.54
CA LEU A 3 0.31 0.56 -5.24
C LEU A 3 1.30 -0.21 -4.37
N VAL A 4 2.19 0.52 -3.71
CA VAL A 4 3.12 -0.06 -2.73
C VAL A 4 2.85 0.59 -1.38
N VAL A 5 2.63 -0.23 -0.36
CA VAL A 5 2.43 0.22 1.01
C VAL A 5 3.52 -0.41 1.86
N ASP A 6 4.37 0.42 2.44
CA ASP A 6 5.48 -0.03 3.28
C ASP A 6 5.24 0.43 4.71
N ILE A 7 5.04 -0.53 5.60
CA ILE A 7 4.71 -0.26 7.01
C ILE A 7 5.98 -0.38 7.83
N GLY A 8 6.52 0.77 8.22
CA GLY A 8 7.66 0.84 9.11
C GLY A 8 7.27 0.92 10.58
N ASN A 9 8.25 1.14 11.44
CA ASN A 9 7.99 1.24 12.88
C ASN A 9 7.20 2.47 13.29
N THR A 10 7.41 3.59 12.61
CA THR A 10 6.79 4.86 12.96
C THR A 10 5.94 5.44 11.84
N LEU A 11 6.25 5.10 10.59
CA LEU A 11 5.58 5.69 9.44
C LEU A 11 5.14 4.63 8.46
N VAL A 12 4.05 4.92 7.78
CA VAL A 12 3.58 4.17 6.62
C VAL A 12 3.96 4.99 5.38
N LYS A 13 4.61 4.36 4.43
CA LYS A 13 4.97 4.98 3.16
C LYS A 13 4.14 4.37 2.06
N LEU A 14 3.54 5.23 1.24
CA LEU A 14 2.71 4.79 0.13
C LEU A 14 3.28 5.35 -1.17
N ALA A 15 3.25 4.54 -2.22
CA ALA A 15 3.70 4.96 -3.54
C ALA A 15 2.79 4.36 -4.59
N VAL A 16 2.50 5.14 -5.60
CA VAL A 16 1.72 4.70 -6.76
C VAL A 16 2.61 4.79 -7.98
N PHE A 17 2.68 3.68 -8.71
CA PHE A 17 3.43 3.58 -9.95
C PHE A 17 2.48 3.34 -11.10
N ASP A 18 2.72 4.01 -12.20
CA ASP A 18 1.98 3.81 -13.43
C ASP A 18 2.98 3.68 -14.57
N ASP A 19 2.90 2.56 -15.30
CA ASP A 19 3.80 2.25 -16.40
C ASP A 19 5.28 2.33 -15.98
N GLY A 20 5.57 1.82 -14.78
CA GLY A 20 6.92 1.78 -14.23
C GLY A 20 7.43 3.10 -13.66
N ARG A 21 6.60 4.13 -13.63
CA ARG A 21 6.96 5.44 -13.12
C ARG A 21 6.26 5.74 -11.79
N LEU A 22 6.99 6.36 -10.89
CA LEU A 22 6.40 6.87 -9.64
C LEU A 22 5.55 8.09 -9.96
N VAL A 23 4.25 8.02 -9.73
CA VAL A 23 3.32 9.11 -10.04
C VAL A 23 2.79 9.81 -8.80
N ALA A 24 2.84 9.17 -7.63
CA ALA A 24 2.41 9.77 -6.37
C ALA A 24 3.05 9.03 -5.21
N GLN A 25 3.31 9.75 -4.13
CA GLN A 25 3.80 9.12 -2.91
C GLN A 25 3.35 9.91 -1.69
N ARG A 26 3.31 9.24 -0.56
CA ARG A 26 2.88 9.83 0.70
C ARG A 26 3.47 9.09 1.89
N CYS A 27 3.74 9.84 2.97
CA CYS A 27 4.10 9.26 4.27
C CYS A 27 3.07 9.69 5.28
N ALA A 28 2.73 8.78 6.21
CA ALA A 28 1.77 9.08 7.26
C ALA A 28 2.04 8.19 8.48
N GLU A 29 1.51 8.59 9.62
CA GLU A 29 1.64 7.79 10.84
C GLU A 29 0.72 6.57 10.83
N ARG A 30 -0.39 6.64 10.09
CA ARG A 30 -1.32 5.53 9.95
C ARG A 30 -1.91 5.50 8.55
N LEU A 31 -2.32 4.30 8.16
CA LEU A 31 -2.93 4.06 6.87
C LEU A 31 -4.45 4.26 6.98
N LEU A 32 -4.97 5.18 6.19
CA LEU A 32 -6.41 5.47 6.15
C LEU A 32 -6.94 5.27 4.73
N PRO A 33 -8.19 4.76 4.58
CA PRO A 33 -8.78 4.57 3.26
C PRO A 33 -8.84 5.85 2.42
N SER A 34 -9.08 7.00 3.05
CA SER A 34 -9.14 8.29 2.34
C SER A 34 -7.83 8.63 1.65
N MET A 35 -6.70 8.22 2.23
CA MET A 35 -5.38 8.45 1.65
C MET A 35 -5.21 7.64 0.37
N LEU A 36 -5.71 6.41 0.37
CA LEU A 36 -5.65 5.55 -0.81
C LEU A 36 -6.51 6.09 -1.93
N ASP A 37 -7.70 6.55 -1.60
CA ASP A 37 -8.59 7.15 -2.59
C ASP A 37 -7.97 8.38 -3.22
N ASP A 38 -7.36 9.25 -2.41
CA ASP A 38 -6.67 10.44 -2.89
C ASP A 38 -5.49 10.09 -3.80
N LEU A 39 -4.63 9.16 -3.35
CA LEU A 39 -3.45 8.77 -4.11
C LEU A 39 -3.79 8.13 -5.44
N LEU A 40 -4.84 7.32 -5.46
CA LEU A 40 -5.28 6.62 -6.66
C LEU A 40 -6.22 7.47 -7.53
N SER A 41 -6.59 8.65 -7.06
CA SER A 41 -7.52 9.55 -7.76
C SER A 41 -8.84 8.86 -8.10
N GLY A 42 -9.35 8.09 -7.15
CA GLY A 42 -10.60 7.36 -7.32
C GLY A 42 -10.51 6.12 -8.20
N ARG A 43 -9.31 5.76 -8.64
CA ARG A 43 -9.09 4.57 -9.49
C ARG A 43 -8.73 3.36 -8.63
N ARG A 44 -8.76 2.19 -9.25
CA ARG A 44 -8.27 0.97 -8.62
C ARG A 44 -6.85 0.69 -9.07
N ALA A 45 -6.03 0.17 -8.16
CA ALA A 45 -4.72 -0.36 -8.54
C ALA A 45 -4.91 -1.75 -9.13
N ALA A 46 -4.18 -2.07 -10.18
CA ALA A 46 -4.17 -3.43 -10.71
C ALA A 46 -3.52 -4.38 -9.70
N LYS A 47 -2.42 -3.94 -9.12
CA LYS A 47 -1.70 -4.70 -8.11
C LYS A 47 -1.35 -3.81 -6.94
N ALA A 48 -1.37 -4.38 -5.75
CA ALA A 48 -0.89 -3.71 -4.54
C ALA A 48 0.04 -4.65 -3.79
N VAL A 49 1.08 -4.08 -3.22
CA VAL A 49 2.01 -4.79 -2.35
C VAL A 49 1.94 -4.12 -0.98
N VAL A 50 1.69 -4.89 0.05
CA VAL A 50 1.76 -4.42 1.43
C VAL A 50 2.92 -5.13 2.10
N ALA A 51 3.92 -4.38 2.49
CA ALA A 51 5.11 -4.90 3.16
C ALA A 51 5.20 -4.34 4.57
N SER A 52 5.62 -5.15 5.52
CA SER A 52 5.75 -4.70 6.91
C SER A 52 7.03 -5.27 7.53
N THR A 53 7.82 -4.40 8.15
CA THR A 53 8.94 -4.81 8.99
C THR A 53 8.50 -5.14 10.40
N ARG A 54 7.22 -4.89 10.72
CA ARG A 54 6.65 -5.11 12.06
C ARG A 54 6.03 -6.48 12.22
N GLY A 55 6.03 -7.30 11.18
CA GLY A 55 5.57 -8.67 11.20
C GLY A 55 4.17 -8.88 10.63
N ALA A 56 3.17 -8.16 11.11
CA ALA A 56 1.78 -8.38 10.70
C ALA A 56 1.34 -7.34 9.67
N THR A 57 0.65 -7.78 8.62
CA THR A 57 0.10 -6.90 7.58
C THR A 57 -1.43 -6.94 7.55
N GLY A 58 -2.08 -7.72 8.41
CA GLY A 58 -3.50 -8.02 8.32
C GLY A 58 -4.41 -6.80 8.21
N ASP A 59 -4.27 -5.85 9.14
CA ASP A 59 -5.11 -4.65 9.14
C ASP A 59 -4.86 -3.79 7.91
N ALA A 60 -3.59 -3.63 7.53
CA ALA A 60 -3.23 -2.86 6.35
C ALA A 60 -3.73 -3.53 5.08
N ALA A 61 -3.61 -4.85 4.98
CA ALA A 61 -4.10 -5.60 3.84
C ALA A 61 -5.62 -5.44 3.69
N GLU A 62 -6.35 -5.50 4.79
CA GLU A 62 -7.81 -5.31 4.75
C GLU A 62 -8.18 -3.90 4.30
N THR A 63 -7.41 -2.90 4.71
CA THR A 63 -7.62 -1.51 4.30
C THR A 63 -7.35 -1.32 2.80
N VAL A 64 -6.31 -1.97 2.28
CA VAL A 64 -5.89 -1.83 0.88
C VAL A 64 -6.74 -2.68 -0.07
N ARG A 65 -7.23 -3.82 0.39
CA ARG A 65 -7.92 -4.79 -0.47
C ARG A 65 -9.00 -4.20 -1.36
N PRO A 66 -9.89 -3.30 -0.89
CA PRO A 66 -10.92 -2.72 -1.75
C PRO A 66 -10.37 -1.85 -2.88
N PHE A 67 -9.10 -1.44 -2.81
CA PHE A 67 -8.51 -0.51 -3.76
C PHE A 67 -7.66 -1.19 -4.83
N ALA A 68 -7.53 -2.51 -4.77
CA ALA A 68 -6.66 -3.24 -5.69
C ALA A 68 -7.33 -4.52 -6.21
N ASP A 69 -7.00 -4.89 -7.44
CA ASP A 69 -7.51 -6.13 -8.02
C ASP A 69 -6.72 -7.34 -7.52
N TYR A 70 -5.44 -7.15 -7.24
CA TYR A 70 -4.55 -8.20 -6.75
C TYR A 70 -3.69 -7.65 -5.63
N LEU A 71 -3.56 -8.39 -4.54
CA LEU A 71 -2.83 -7.96 -3.35
C LEU A 71 -1.78 -8.99 -2.96
N LEU A 72 -0.55 -8.53 -2.75
CA LEU A 72 0.54 -9.32 -2.21
C LEU A 72 0.93 -8.76 -0.85
N GLU A 73 1.20 -9.65 0.10
CA GLU A 73 1.66 -9.28 1.44
C GLU A 73 3.04 -9.85 1.69
N PHE A 74 3.94 -9.00 2.18
CA PHE A 74 5.29 -9.41 2.58
C PHE A 74 5.52 -9.07 4.04
N THR A 75 5.95 -10.05 4.81
CA THR A 75 6.28 -9.89 6.23
C THR A 75 7.69 -10.45 6.45
N PRO A 76 8.29 -10.22 7.64
CA PRO A 76 9.59 -10.82 7.94
C PRO A 76 9.59 -12.34 7.90
N GLN A 77 8.43 -12.98 8.02
CA GLN A 77 8.31 -14.43 7.95
C GLN A 77 8.13 -14.95 6.52
N THR A 78 7.95 -14.09 5.55
CA THR A 78 7.82 -14.50 4.14
C THR A 78 9.15 -15.07 3.65
N PRO A 79 9.18 -16.30 3.14
CA PRO A 79 10.43 -16.92 2.68
C PRO A 79 11.02 -16.22 1.46
#